data_11a7d619aeffe3057f8523bf09f567fd
#
_entry.id   11a7d619aeffe3057f8523bf09f567fd
#
_cell.length_a   1.000
_cell.length_b   1.000
_cell.length_c   1.000
_cell.angle_alpha   90.00
_cell.angle_beta   90.00
_cell.angle_gamma   90.00
#
_symmetry.space_group_name_H-M   'P 1'
#
loop_
_entity.id
_entity.type
_entity.pdbx_description
1 polymer ?
#
loop_
_entity_poly.entity_id
_entity_poly.type
_entity_poly.pdbx_seq_one_letter_code
_entity_poly.pdbx_strand_id
1 'polypeptide(L)'
;MSRGSGAGYDRHITIFSPEGRLFQVEYAFKAVKAAGITSIGVRGKDSVCVVTQKKVPDKLLDQSSVSHLFPVTKYLGLLATGMTADSRSLVTQARNEAAEFRFQYGYEMPADILAKWIADKSQVYTQHAYMRPLGVVAMVLGIDEERGPLLYKCDPAGHFYGHKATSAGMKEQEAINFLEK
;
A
#
# COMPACT_ATOMS: atom_id res chain seq x y z
N MET A 1 -1.99 30.80 25.02
CA MET A 1 -1.74 29.80 23.95
C MET A 1 -2.76 28.67 24.08
N SER A 2 -3.76 28.66 23.24
CA SER A 2 -4.81 27.64 23.23
C SER A 2 -4.17 26.28 22.90
N ARG A 3 -4.01 25.41 23.87
CA ARG A 3 -3.69 24.00 23.65
C ARG A 3 -4.93 23.32 23.08
N GLY A 4 -4.98 23.37 21.75
CA GLY A 4 -5.46 22.33 20.89
C GLY A 4 -6.86 21.81 21.04
N SER A 5 -7.78 22.39 20.30
CA SER A 5 -9.01 21.77 19.80
C SER A 5 -8.79 20.43 19.08
N GLY A 6 -7.55 20.02 18.81
CA GLY A 6 -7.21 18.74 18.18
C GLY A 6 -7.22 17.51 19.09
N ALA A 7 -7.14 17.69 20.40
CA ALA A 7 -6.91 16.58 21.34
C ALA A 7 -8.07 15.56 21.48
N GLY A 8 -9.21 15.80 20.86
CA GLY A 8 -10.37 14.90 20.87
C GLY A 8 -10.62 14.20 19.54
N TYR A 9 -10.10 14.72 18.43
CA TYR A 9 -10.38 14.23 17.08
C TYR A 9 -9.43 13.13 16.60
N ASP A 10 -8.34 12.89 17.33
CA ASP A 10 -7.31 11.93 16.95
C ASP A 10 -7.32 10.62 17.73
N ARG A 11 -8.15 10.54 18.82
CA ARG A 11 -7.97 9.48 19.83
C ARG A 11 -8.70 8.18 19.57
N HIS A 12 -9.86 8.18 18.92
CA HIS A 12 -10.73 6.98 18.92
C HIS A 12 -11.41 6.64 17.59
N ILE A 13 -11.59 7.60 16.69
CA ILE A 13 -12.33 7.42 15.44
C ILE A 13 -11.71 8.23 14.30
N THR A 14 -12.00 7.80 13.07
CA THR A 14 -11.59 8.56 11.88
C THR A 14 -12.72 9.54 11.52
N ILE A 15 -12.61 10.77 12.00
CA ILE A 15 -13.51 11.90 11.72
C ILE A 15 -12.71 13.13 11.34
N PHE A 16 -13.31 14.05 10.59
CA PHE A 16 -12.68 15.32 10.27
C PHE A 16 -12.49 16.19 11.50
N SER A 17 -11.30 16.79 11.64
CA SER A 17 -11.10 17.93 12.54
C SER A 17 -11.81 19.17 11.98
N PRO A 18 -11.97 20.25 12.78
CA PRO A 18 -12.52 21.53 12.29
C PRO A 18 -11.76 22.09 11.08
N GLU A 19 -10.46 21.79 10.96
CA GLU A 19 -9.60 22.18 9.84
C GLU A 19 -9.66 21.20 8.64
N GLY A 20 -10.54 20.20 8.69
CA GLY A 20 -10.70 19.22 7.62
C GLY A 20 -9.61 18.13 7.56
N ARG A 21 -8.90 17.86 8.65
CA ARG A 21 -7.85 16.82 8.72
C ARG A 21 -8.42 15.51 9.22
N LEU A 22 -7.85 14.42 8.74
CA LEU A 22 -8.06 13.05 9.23
C LEU A 22 -6.80 12.56 9.93
N PHE A 23 -6.69 12.74 11.22
CA PHE A 23 -5.49 12.42 12.00
C PHE A 23 -5.15 10.94 11.98
N GLN A 24 -6.13 10.04 11.98
CA GLN A 24 -5.89 8.60 11.91
C GLN A 24 -5.23 8.19 10.59
N VAL A 25 -5.57 8.85 9.49
CA VAL A 25 -4.90 8.65 8.19
C VAL A 25 -3.45 9.14 8.25
N GLU A 26 -3.20 10.31 8.85
CA GLU A 26 -1.84 10.82 9.04
C GLU A 26 -1.00 9.88 9.92
N TYR A 27 -1.60 9.27 10.94
CA TYR A 27 -0.93 8.28 11.78
C TYR A 27 -0.66 6.97 11.03
N ALA A 28 -1.53 6.55 10.11
CA ALA A 28 -1.27 5.42 9.24
C ALA A 28 -0.03 5.66 8.36
N PHE A 29 0.13 6.84 7.78
CA PHE A 29 1.37 7.21 7.06
C PHE A 29 2.61 7.19 7.95
N LYS A 30 2.49 7.66 9.21
CA LYS A 30 3.59 7.57 10.19
C LYS A 30 3.93 6.11 10.51
N ALA A 31 2.92 5.23 10.64
CA ALA A 31 3.13 3.80 10.87
C ALA A 31 3.87 3.13 9.71
N VAL A 32 3.55 3.50 8.46
CA VAL A 32 4.30 3.04 7.28
C VAL A 32 5.79 3.40 7.38
N LYS A 33 6.11 4.64 7.74
CA LYS A 33 7.50 5.10 7.91
C LYS A 33 8.18 4.44 9.10
N ALA A 34 7.46 4.21 10.19
CA ALA A 34 7.97 3.58 11.40
C ALA A 34 8.41 2.11 11.20
N ALA A 35 7.92 1.43 10.17
CA ALA A 35 8.40 0.10 9.78
C ALA A 35 9.90 0.10 9.38
N GLY A 36 10.47 1.28 9.10
CA GLY A 36 11.90 1.48 8.92
C GLY A 36 12.47 0.86 7.65
N ILE A 37 11.65 0.47 6.69
CA ILE A 37 12.02 -0.05 5.38
C ILE A 37 11.69 0.95 4.29
N THR A 38 12.41 0.85 3.18
CA THR A 38 12.15 1.63 1.96
C THR A 38 11.98 0.67 0.80
N SER A 39 10.97 0.94 0.00
CA SER A 39 10.64 0.16 -1.19
C SER A 39 10.58 1.07 -2.40
N ILE A 40 11.02 0.57 -3.54
CA ILE A 40 11.08 1.30 -4.81
C ILE A 40 10.44 0.44 -5.89
N GLY A 41 9.65 1.05 -6.75
CA GLY A 41 9.10 0.42 -7.95
C GLY A 41 9.43 1.23 -9.19
N VAL A 42 9.76 0.55 -10.26
CA VAL A 42 10.08 1.15 -11.57
C VAL A 42 9.42 0.35 -12.68
N ARG A 43 8.75 1.04 -13.57
CA ARG A 43 8.15 0.49 -14.78
C ARG A 43 9.06 0.75 -15.97
N GLY A 44 9.56 -0.31 -16.57
CA GLY A 44 10.30 -0.28 -17.83
C GLY A 44 9.39 -0.40 -19.05
N LYS A 45 10.01 -0.59 -20.22
CA LYS A 45 9.29 -0.78 -21.48
C LYS A 45 8.55 -2.13 -21.52
N ASP A 46 9.23 -3.18 -21.13
CA ASP A 46 8.75 -4.57 -21.26
C ASP A 46 8.67 -5.29 -19.89
N SER A 47 8.97 -4.58 -18.82
CA SER A 47 9.02 -5.15 -17.47
C SER A 47 8.66 -4.13 -16.39
N VAL A 48 8.26 -4.62 -15.24
CA VAL A 48 8.12 -3.85 -14.01
C VAL A 48 8.98 -4.48 -12.93
N CYS A 49 9.74 -3.67 -12.23
CA CYS A 49 10.65 -4.12 -11.17
C CYS A 49 10.32 -3.42 -9.88
N VAL A 50 10.35 -4.17 -8.79
CA VAL A 50 10.23 -3.63 -7.44
C VAL A 50 11.34 -4.18 -6.57
N VAL A 51 11.86 -3.31 -5.69
CA VAL A 51 12.92 -3.62 -4.74
C VAL A 51 12.52 -3.13 -3.38
N THR A 52 12.76 -3.91 -2.36
CA THR A 52 12.49 -3.54 -0.97
C THR A 52 13.62 -3.96 -0.06
N GLN A 53 13.83 -3.19 0.99
CA GLN A 53 14.69 -3.60 2.08
C GLN A 53 14.05 -4.76 2.84
N LYS A 54 14.86 -5.77 3.18
CA LYS A 54 14.46 -6.87 4.07
C LYS A 54 15.21 -6.73 5.38
N LYS A 55 14.49 -6.42 6.44
CA LYS A 55 15.03 -6.38 7.81
C LYS A 55 14.55 -7.61 8.56
N VAL A 56 15.48 -8.39 9.06
CA VAL A 56 15.21 -9.51 9.95
C VAL A 56 15.53 -9.03 11.38
N PRO A 57 14.51 -8.79 12.22
CA PRO A 57 14.72 -8.16 13.53
C PRO A 57 15.42 -9.05 14.55
N ASP A 58 15.35 -10.36 14.37
CA ASP A 58 15.92 -11.35 15.27
C ASP A 58 16.70 -12.41 14.50
N LYS A 59 17.87 -12.79 15.00
CA LYS A 59 18.72 -13.85 14.41
C LYS A 59 18.11 -15.25 14.51
N LEU A 60 17.14 -15.45 15.40
CA LEU A 60 16.43 -16.71 15.57
C LEU A 60 15.25 -16.87 14.60
N LEU A 61 14.86 -15.80 13.88
CA LEU A 61 13.83 -15.89 12.87
C LEU A 61 14.35 -16.54 11.59
N ASP A 62 13.53 -17.41 11.03
CA ASP A 62 13.77 -17.89 9.68
C ASP A 62 13.61 -16.74 8.67
N GLN A 63 14.71 -16.37 8.03
CA GLN A 63 14.74 -15.29 7.07
C GLN A 63 13.80 -15.49 5.89
N SER A 64 13.51 -16.73 5.50
CA SER A 64 12.57 -17.05 4.42
C SER A 64 11.13 -16.65 4.75
N SER A 65 10.78 -16.62 6.04
CA SER A 65 9.45 -16.25 6.52
C SER A 65 9.17 -14.74 6.49
N VAL A 66 10.22 -13.91 6.33
CA VAL A 66 10.11 -12.45 6.26
C VAL A 66 10.03 -12.03 4.80
N SER A 67 8.86 -11.58 4.36
CA SER A 67 8.65 -11.07 3.00
C SER A 67 7.76 -9.85 2.98
N HIS A 68 8.03 -8.96 2.05
CA HIS A 68 7.22 -7.80 1.70
C HIS A 68 6.67 -7.90 0.26
N LEU A 69 7.12 -8.91 -0.48
CA LEU A 69 6.73 -9.20 -1.85
C LEU A 69 5.80 -10.42 -1.86
N PHE A 70 4.63 -10.24 -2.43
CA PHE A 70 3.59 -11.27 -2.43
C PHE A 70 3.02 -11.46 -3.84
N PRO A 71 3.03 -12.67 -4.38
CA PRO A 71 2.23 -12.99 -5.56
C PRO A 71 0.75 -12.97 -5.17
N VAL A 72 -0.06 -12.26 -5.95
CA VAL A 72 -1.53 -12.24 -5.81
C VAL A 72 -2.12 -13.26 -6.77
N THR A 73 -1.79 -13.15 -8.06
CA THR A 73 -2.11 -14.14 -9.10
C THR A 73 -0.84 -14.49 -9.89
N LYS A 74 -0.97 -15.30 -10.91
CA LYS A 74 0.14 -15.59 -11.85
C LYS A 74 0.65 -14.31 -12.53
N TYR A 75 -0.19 -13.29 -12.71
CA TYR A 75 0.11 -12.07 -13.45
C TYR A 75 0.19 -10.81 -12.58
N LEU A 76 -0.18 -10.91 -11.30
CA LEU A 76 -0.21 -9.79 -10.36
C LEU A 76 0.71 -10.05 -9.17
N GLY A 77 1.55 -9.06 -8.88
CA GLY A 77 2.34 -8.97 -7.67
C GLY A 77 1.92 -7.78 -6.80
N LEU A 78 2.17 -7.90 -5.51
CA LEU A 78 1.94 -6.86 -4.54
C LEU A 78 3.16 -6.70 -3.65
N LEU A 79 3.69 -5.48 -3.59
CA LEU A 79 4.71 -5.09 -2.63
C LEU A 79 4.03 -4.27 -1.54
N ALA A 80 4.09 -4.76 -0.30
CA ALA A 80 3.47 -4.11 0.86
C ALA A 80 4.54 -3.52 1.78
N THR A 81 4.48 -2.21 1.98
CA THR A 81 5.42 -1.45 2.83
C THR A 81 4.68 -0.91 4.03
N GLY A 82 5.09 -1.28 5.24
CA GLY A 82 4.47 -0.83 6.47
C GLY A 82 4.33 -1.94 7.50
N MET A 83 3.22 -1.95 8.23
CA MET A 83 2.93 -2.94 9.28
C MET A 83 2.73 -4.33 8.69
N THR A 84 3.51 -5.32 9.16
CA THR A 84 3.51 -6.68 8.62
C THR A 84 2.14 -7.37 8.74
N ALA A 85 1.45 -7.20 9.87
CA ALA A 85 0.14 -7.80 10.08
C ALA A 85 -0.91 -7.22 9.10
N ASP A 86 -0.90 -5.91 8.92
CA ASP A 86 -1.80 -5.23 7.98
C ASP A 86 -1.47 -5.62 6.52
N SER A 87 -0.18 -5.75 6.20
CA SER A 87 0.28 -6.23 4.89
C SER A 87 -0.26 -7.61 4.57
N ARG A 88 -0.17 -8.56 5.49
CA ARG A 88 -0.67 -9.93 5.31
C ARG A 88 -2.19 -9.97 5.17
N SER A 89 -2.91 -9.17 5.96
CA SER A 89 -4.36 -9.05 5.85
C SER A 89 -4.75 -8.51 4.47
N LEU A 90 -4.11 -7.44 4.01
CA LEU A 90 -4.36 -6.84 2.70
C LEU A 90 -4.09 -7.84 1.56
N VAL A 91 -2.97 -8.57 1.62
CA VAL A 91 -2.62 -9.59 0.62
C VAL A 91 -3.65 -10.71 0.55
N THR A 92 -4.12 -11.19 1.71
CA THR A 92 -5.17 -12.23 1.75
C THR A 92 -6.46 -11.74 1.12
N GLN A 93 -6.87 -10.53 1.43
CA GLN A 93 -8.06 -9.91 0.83
C GLN A 93 -7.88 -9.70 -0.68
N ALA A 94 -6.72 -9.23 -1.13
CA ALA A 94 -6.41 -9.04 -2.55
C ALA A 94 -6.45 -10.35 -3.35
N ARG A 95 -5.94 -11.43 -2.77
CA ARG A 95 -6.01 -12.77 -3.38
C ARG A 95 -7.45 -13.28 -3.52
N ASN A 96 -8.26 -13.09 -2.48
CA ASN A 96 -9.67 -13.48 -2.51
C ASN A 96 -10.43 -12.70 -3.58
N GLU A 97 -10.22 -11.39 -3.64
CA GLU A 97 -10.85 -10.52 -4.64
C GLU A 97 -10.44 -10.90 -6.07
N ALA A 98 -9.15 -11.13 -6.30
CA ALA A 98 -8.66 -11.54 -7.61
C ALA A 98 -9.23 -12.91 -8.05
N ALA A 99 -9.39 -13.85 -7.10
CA ALA A 99 -10.00 -15.15 -7.36
C ALA A 99 -11.50 -15.02 -7.66
N GLU A 100 -12.21 -14.18 -6.90
CA GLU A 100 -13.63 -13.90 -7.12
C GLU A 100 -13.87 -13.22 -8.47
N PHE A 101 -13.05 -12.22 -8.81
CA PHE A 101 -13.08 -11.56 -10.11
C PHE A 101 -12.92 -12.57 -11.26
N ARG A 102 -11.91 -13.44 -11.17
CA ARG A 102 -11.69 -14.48 -12.19
C ARG A 102 -12.88 -15.45 -12.30
N PHE A 103 -13.45 -15.85 -11.16
CA PHE A 103 -14.61 -16.73 -11.14
C PHE A 103 -15.83 -16.05 -11.79
N GLN A 104 -16.06 -14.77 -11.51
CA GLN A 104 -17.21 -14.04 -12.02
C GLN A 104 -17.10 -13.66 -13.49
N TYR A 105 -15.90 -13.24 -13.93
CA TYR A 105 -15.70 -12.66 -15.27
C TYR A 105 -14.97 -13.59 -16.25
N GLY A 106 -14.37 -14.68 -15.78
CA GLY A 106 -13.72 -15.67 -16.62
C GLY A 106 -12.34 -15.30 -17.15
N TYR A 107 -11.75 -14.16 -16.71
CA TYR A 107 -10.38 -13.75 -17.06
C TYR A 107 -9.65 -13.18 -15.85
N GLU A 108 -8.34 -13.03 -15.94
CA GLU A 108 -7.51 -12.57 -14.83
C GLU A 108 -7.76 -11.10 -14.52
N MET A 109 -7.78 -10.76 -13.23
CA MET A 109 -7.98 -9.39 -12.75
C MET A 109 -6.85 -8.47 -13.22
N PRO A 110 -7.14 -7.34 -13.89
CA PRO A 110 -6.13 -6.35 -14.27
C PRO A 110 -5.52 -5.63 -13.06
N ALA A 111 -4.28 -5.15 -13.19
CA ALA A 111 -3.56 -4.48 -12.10
C ALA A 111 -4.24 -3.17 -11.63
N ASP A 112 -4.80 -2.39 -12.54
CA ASP A 112 -5.52 -1.16 -12.23
C ASP A 112 -6.83 -1.41 -11.46
N ILE A 113 -7.53 -2.50 -11.79
CA ILE A 113 -8.75 -2.89 -11.08
C ILE A 113 -8.41 -3.31 -9.64
N LEU A 114 -7.34 -4.10 -9.45
CA LEU A 114 -6.89 -4.46 -8.11
C LEU A 114 -6.44 -3.23 -7.32
N ALA A 115 -5.69 -2.32 -7.94
CA ALA A 115 -5.26 -1.08 -7.31
C ALA A 115 -6.44 -0.21 -6.88
N LYS A 116 -7.44 -0.07 -7.76
CA LYS A 116 -8.68 0.64 -7.43
C LYS A 116 -9.41 0.00 -6.26
N TRP A 117 -9.55 -1.33 -6.27
CA TRP A 117 -10.21 -2.06 -5.18
C TRP A 117 -9.48 -1.85 -3.83
N ILE A 118 -8.14 -1.90 -3.80
CA ILE A 118 -7.35 -1.62 -2.60
C ILE A 118 -7.60 -0.19 -2.10
N ALA A 119 -7.64 0.78 -3.00
CA ALA A 119 -7.89 2.18 -2.67
C ALA A 119 -9.32 2.39 -2.14
N ASP A 120 -10.32 1.80 -2.77
CA ASP A 120 -11.71 1.86 -2.35
C ASP A 120 -11.88 1.27 -0.93
N LYS A 121 -11.24 0.13 -0.64
CA LYS A 121 -11.19 -0.46 0.72
C LYS A 121 -10.53 0.48 1.73
N SER A 122 -9.40 1.06 1.37
CA SER A 122 -8.68 2.01 2.24
C SER A 122 -9.54 3.24 2.53
N GLN A 123 -10.25 3.76 1.53
CA GLN A 123 -11.16 4.88 1.70
C GLN A 123 -12.32 4.55 2.65
N VAL A 124 -12.90 3.35 2.55
CA VAL A 124 -13.96 2.90 3.45
C VAL A 124 -13.48 2.92 4.91
N TYR A 125 -12.26 2.49 5.19
CA TYR A 125 -11.68 2.55 6.53
C TYR A 125 -11.54 3.98 7.06
N THR A 126 -11.39 4.98 6.18
CA THR A 126 -11.30 6.39 6.59
C THR A 126 -12.63 7.00 7.03
N GLN A 127 -13.77 6.37 6.72
CA GLN A 127 -15.10 6.86 7.08
C GLN A 127 -15.85 5.97 8.09
N HIS A 128 -15.28 4.81 8.46
CA HIS A 128 -15.86 3.91 9.45
C HIS A 128 -15.33 4.20 10.86
N ALA A 129 -16.23 4.53 11.78
CA ALA A 129 -15.89 4.88 13.17
C ALA A 129 -15.19 3.76 13.94
N TYR A 130 -15.44 2.50 13.57
CA TYR A 130 -14.92 1.32 14.28
C TYR A 130 -13.73 0.65 13.58
N MET A 131 -13.27 1.21 12.48
CA MET A 131 -12.14 0.69 11.71
C MET A 131 -11.03 1.73 11.61
N ARG A 132 -9.81 1.32 11.93
CA ARG A 132 -8.67 2.17 11.67
C ARG A 132 -8.18 1.98 10.23
N PRO A 133 -7.56 2.98 9.60
CA PRO A 133 -6.81 2.79 8.37
C PRO A 133 -5.68 1.76 8.56
N LEU A 134 -5.35 1.03 7.50
CA LEU A 134 -4.20 0.13 7.50
C LEU A 134 -2.90 0.93 7.41
N GLY A 135 -1.91 0.57 8.21
CA GLY A 135 -0.58 1.17 8.16
C GLY A 135 0.29 0.60 7.05
N VAL A 136 -0.21 0.60 5.81
CA VAL A 136 0.45 -0.02 4.65
C VAL A 136 0.29 0.85 3.41
N VAL A 137 1.39 1.02 2.68
CA VAL A 137 1.39 1.44 1.28
C VAL A 137 1.60 0.21 0.41
N ALA A 138 0.74 -0.01 -0.55
CA ALA A 138 0.81 -1.11 -1.48
C ALA A 138 1.26 -0.63 -2.87
N MET A 139 2.21 -1.34 -3.49
CA MET A 139 2.50 -1.21 -4.92
C MET A 139 1.96 -2.46 -5.60
N VAL A 140 1.06 -2.26 -6.55
CA VAL A 140 0.50 -3.31 -7.41
C VAL A 140 1.25 -3.28 -8.72
N LEU A 141 1.74 -4.44 -9.11
CA LEU A 141 2.48 -4.61 -10.36
C LEU A 141 1.91 -5.77 -11.17
N GLY A 142 1.93 -5.61 -12.46
CA GLY A 142 1.44 -6.63 -13.38
C GLY A 142 1.84 -6.35 -14.82
N ILE A 143 1.64 -7.34 -15.67
CA ILE A 143 1.78 -7.20 -17.12
C ILE A 143 0.40 -7.35 -17.72
N ASP A 144 -0.02 -6.32 -18.42
CA ASP A 144 -1.27 -6.28 -19.19
C ASP A 144 -0.98 -6.59 -20.66
N GLU A 145 -1.84 -7.36 -21.31
CA GLU A 145 -1.61 -7.78 -22.70
C GLU A 145 -1.65 -6.60 -23.69
N GLU A 146 -2.49 -5.59 -23.42
CA GLU A 146 -2.64 -4.42 -24.29
C GLU A 146 -1.72 -3.27 -23.89
N ARG A 147 -1.62 -3.00 -22.56
CA ARG A 147 -0.93 -1.83 -22.00
C ARG A 147 0.51 -2.12 -21.56
N GLY A 148 0.93 -3.39 -21.56
CA GLY A 148 2.24 -3.80 -21.11
C GLY A 148 2.43 -3.71 -19.59
N PRO A 149 3.65 -3.40 -19.12
CA PRO A 149 3.94 -3.32 -17.69
C PRO A 149 3.16 -2.20 -16.99
N LEU A 150 2.57 -2.50 -15.84
CA LEU A 150 1.80 -1.56 -15.01
C LEU A 150 2.37 -1.54 -13.59
N LEU A 151 2.44 -0.34 -13.03
CA LEU A 151 2.83 -0.10 -11.65
C LEU A 151 1.88 0.93 -11.03
N TYR A 152 1.15 0.51 -10.00
CA TYR A 152 0.24 1.37 -9.24
C TYR A 152 0.70 1.47 -7.79
N LYS A 153 0.55 2.65 -7.18
CA LYS A 153 0.75 2.87 -5.75
C LYS A 153 -0.58 3.20 -5.11
N CYS A 154 -0.93 2.48 -4.04
CA CYS A 154 -2.13 2.69 -3.23
C CYS A 154 -1.70 3.07 -1.81
N ASP A 155 -2.31 4.11 -1.26
CA ASP A 155 -1.98 4.64 0.05
C ASP A 155 -3.10 4.46 1.10
N PRO A 156 -2.82 4.65 2.40
CA PRO A 156 -3.82 4.55 3.45
C PRO A 156 -4.98 5.54 3.35
N ALA A 157 -4.85 6.62 2.60
CA ALA A 157 -5.91 7.60 2.38
C ALA A 157 -6.93 7.15 1.30
N GLY A 158 -6.63 6.09 0.57
CA GLY A 158 -7.47 5.59 -0.51
C GLY A 158 -7.15 6.17 -1.89
N HIS A 159 -5.98 6.79 -2.05
CA HIS A 159 -5.51 7.20 -3.36
C HIS A 159 -4.81 6.04 -4.08
N PHE A 160 -5.00 5.98 -5.40
CA PHE A 160 -4.21 5.10 -6.24
C PHE A 160 -3.87 5.82 -7.56
N TYR A 161 -2.63 5.68 -7.97
CA TYR A 161 -2.13 6.27 -9.22
C TYR A 161 -1.16 5.30 -9.91
N GLY A 162 -1.19 5.29 -11.24
CA GLY A 162 -0.16 4.64 -12.05
C GLY A 162 1.12 5.48 -12.04
N HIS A 163 2.26 4.81 -11.92
CA HIS A 163 3.57 5.45 -11.85
C HIS A 163 4.53 4.89 -12.89
N LYS A 164 5.42 5.73 -13.39
CA LYS A 164 6.63 5.28 -14.12
C LYS A 164 7.66 4.76 -13.12
N ALA A 165 7.82 5.48 -12.01
CA ALA A 165 8.63 5.08 -10.87
C ALA A 165 8.04 5.67 -9.59
N THR A 166 8.19 4.99 -8.47
CA THR A 166 7.70 5.46 -7.18
C THR A 166 8.45 4.81 -6.03
N SER A 167 8.27 5.36 -4.85
CA SER A 167 8.83 4.83 -3.61
C SER A 167 7.81 4.85 -2.48
N ALA A 168 8.06 4.09 -1.43
CA ALA A 168 7.29 4.11 -0.19
C ALA A 168 8.18 3.75 1.00
N GLY A 169 7.81 4.23 2.18
CA GLY A 169 8.48 3.91 3.43
C GLY A 169 9.32 5.03 4.00
N MET A 170 10.37 4.67 4.77
CA MET A 170 11.11 5.61 5.60
C MET A 170 11.82 6.70 4.79
N LYS A 171 12.50 6.32 3.70
CA LYS A 171 13.28 7.22 2.83
C LYS A 171 12.60 7.48 1.50
N GLU A 172 11.27 7.52 1.50
CA GLU A 172 10.45 7.72 0.30
C GLU A 172 10.89 8.95 -0.50
N GLN A 173 11.03 10.12 0.15
CA GLN A 173 11.36 11.36 -0.55
C GLN A 173 12.76 11.36 -1.14
N GLU A 174 13.73 10.77 -0.44
CA GLU A 174 15.11 10.63 -0.93
C GLU A 174 15.15 9.78 -2.22
N ALA A 175 14.42 8.66 -2.21
CA ALA A 175 14.30 7.79 -3.36
C ALA A 175 13.58 8.45 -4.54
N ILE A 176 12.49 9.17 -4.30
CA ILE A 176 11.75 9.91 -5.34
C ILE A 176 12.66 10.97 -5.98
N ASN A 177 13.37 11.76 -5.19
CA ASN A 177 14.29 12.78 -5.70
C ASN A 177 15.41 12.19 -6.58
N PHE A 178 15.81 10.94 -6.32
CA PHE A 178 16.76 10.21 -7.17
C PHE A 178 16.13 9.72 -8.47
N LEU A 179 14.89 9.22 -8.40
CA LEU A 179 14.16 8.69 -9.56
C LEU A 179 13.73 9.77 -10.56
N GLU A 180 13.65 11.03 -10.13
CA GLU A 180 13.30 12.19 -10.97
C GLU A 180 14.47 12.70 -11.85
N LYS A 181 15.70 12.28 -11.54
CA LYS A 181 16.92 12.65 -12.30
C LYS A 181 17.11 11.78 -13.53
#